data_d7a1b0f90b28a981eb628744586c848d
#
_entry.id   d7a1b0f90b28a981eb628744586c848d
#
_cell.length_a   1.000
_cell.length_b   1.000
_cell.length_c   1.000
_cell.angle_alpha   90.00
_cell.angle_beta   90.00
_cell.angle_gamma   90.00
#
_symmetry.space_group_name_H-M   'P 1'
#
loop_
_entity.id
_entity.type
_entity.pdbx_description
1 polymer ?
#
loop_
_entity_poly.entity_id
_entity_poly.type
_entity_poly.pdbx_seq_one_letter_code
_entity_poly.pdbx_strand_id
1 'polypeptide(L)'
;MPVRKIPKNHRNITGIAAHSKSVGCAAYESSLERDFLSLLEFCPDVIRFEVQPVSIEWFDDSGKKHMYTPDVLVHYKPSRQPVTIILYEVKYRSDLRKNWSVLQPKFKAARAFCRQKGWMFKLVTEVEIHTVYLQNVRFLLPYMRNAVVHEYYEPYMILLDQKLKELKTATPRELVAAVFQDEWNQAKILPVLWYLVAVGEIGADLNLPLTMNSTLWRKR
;
A
#
# COMPACT_ATOMS: atom_id res chain seq x y z
N MET A 1 -6.08 12.45 -14.38
CA MET A 1 -7.24 12.89 -13.55
C MET A 1 -8.26 11.79 -13.54
N PRO A 2 -8.89 11.45 -12.39
CA PRO A 2 -9.88 10.38 -12.36
C PRO A 2 -11.03 10.67 -13.32
N VAL A 3 -11.45 9.68 -14.07
CA VAL A 3 -12.48 9.77 -15.12
C VAL A 3 -13.88 10.04 -14.53
N ARG A 4 -14.07 9.71 -13.24
CA ARG A 4 -15.35 9.89 -12.53
C ARG A 4 -15.16 10.69 -11.25
N LYS A 5 -16.07 11.67 -11.00
CA LYS A 5 -16.18 12.33 -9.69
C LYS A 5 -16.94 11.43 -8.73
N ILE A 6 -16.32 11.12 -7.59
CA ILE A 6 -16.95 10.35 -6.51
C ILE A 6 -17.90 11.28 -5.73
N PRO A 7 -19.21 11.02 -5.70
CA PRO A 7 -20.11 11.77 -4.85
C PRO A 7 -19.87 11.40 -3.38
N LYS A 8 -19.90 12.39 -2.48
CA LYS A 8 -19.89 12.14 -1.03
C LYS A 8 -21.12 11.31 -0.66
N ASN A 9 -20.88 10.07 -0.23
CA ASN A 9 -21.94 9.18 0.24
C ASN A 9 -21.85 9.02 1.75
N HIS A 10 -22.93 9.35 2.47
CA HIS A 10 -22.97 9.25 3.94
C HIS A 10 -23.04 7.79 4.47
N ARG A 11 -23.22 6.80 3.58
CA ARG A 11 -23.29 5.38 3.96
C ARG A 11 -21.98 4.63 3.80
N ASN A 12 -21.05 5.13 2.98
CA ASN A 12 -19.71 4.56 2.78
C ASN A 12 -18.66 5.58 3.20
N ILE A 13 -17.55 5.11 3.76
CA ILE A 13 -16.41 5.97 4.10
C ILE A 13 -15.75 6.37 2.77
N THR A 14 -16.10 7.56 2.27
CA THR A 14 -15.46 8.18 1.11
C THR A 14 -14.47 9.23 1.57
N GLY A 15 -13.33 9.34 0.91
CA GLY A 15 -12.32 10.32 1.28
C GLY A 15 -11.25 10.50 0.22
N ILE A 16 -10.31 11.38 0.52
CA ILE A 16 -9.11 11.62 -0.26
C ILE A 16 -7.93 11.26 0.64
N ALA A 17 -7.08 10.36 0.17
CA ALA A 17 -5.84 10.02 0.86
C ALA A 17 -4.67 10.77 0.22
N ALA A 18 -3.81 11.36 1.06
CA ALA A 18 -2.55 11.94 0.60
C ALA A 18 -1.54 10.80 0.37
N HIS A 19 -1.30 10.47 -0.88
CA HIS A 19 -0.33 9.46 -1.29
C HIS A 19 0.70 10.05 -2.25
N SER A 20 1.98 9.81 -1.98
CA SER A 20 3.09 10.35 -2.77
C SER A 20 3.21 9.69 -4.15
N LYS A 21 2.78 8.41 -4.25
CA LYS A 21 2.79 7.62 -5.48
C LYS A 21 1.52 7.76 -6.30
N SER A 22 0.52 8.49 -5.82
CA SER A 22 -0.74 8.69 -6.56
C SER A 22 -0.58 9.71 -7.68
N VAL A 23 -1.05 9.36 -8.86
CA VAL A 23 -1.22 10.29 -9.97
C VAL A 23 -2.58 10.97 -9.82
N GLY A 24 -2.57 12.25 -9.39
CA GLY A 24 -3.80 12.98 -9.10
C GLY A 24 -4.40 12.67 -7.73
N CYS A 25 -5.71 12.83 -7.61
CA CYS A 25 -6.41 12.68 -6.35
C CYS A 25 -6.68 11.19 -6.04
N ALA A 26 -6.15 10.68 -4.93
CA ALA A 26 -6.41 9.33 -4.45
C ALA A 26 -7.73 9.29 -3.67
N ALA A 27 -8.85 9.46 -4.39
CA ALA A 27 -10.18 9.33 -3.82
C ALA A 27 -10.59 7.84 -3.71
N TYR A 28 -11.29 7.47 -2.64
CA TYR A 28 -11.78 6.11 -2.41
C TYR A 28 -13.26 6.12 -2.04
N GLU A 29 -13.99 5.08 -2.42
CA GLU A 29 -15.42 4.90 -2.16
C GLU A 29 -15.69 3.92 -1.01
N SER A 30 -14.68 3.18 -0.56
CA SER A 30 -14.79 2.21 0.52
C SER A 30 -13.54 2.15 1.39
N SER A 31 -13.68 1.63 2.61
CA SER A 31 -12.55 1.36 3.50
C SER A 31 -11.58 0.32 2.91
N LEU A 32 -12.09 -0.65 2.14
CA LEU A 32 -11.27 -1.66 1.49
C LEU A 32 -10.36 -1.06 0.42
N GLU A 33 -10.87 -0.14 -0.40
CA GLU A 33 -10.08 0.62 -1.37
C GLU A 33 -8.99 1.46 -0.67
N ARG A 34 -9.36 2.21 0.39
CA ARG A 34 -8.39 2.99 1.19
C ARG A 34 -7.25 2.11 1.70
N ASP A 35 -7.58 0.93 2.21
CA ASP A 35 -6.60 0.01 2.75
C ASP A 35 -5.68 -0.56 1.66
N PHE A 36 -6.24 -0.86 0.49
CA PHE A 36 -5.46 -1.26 -0.68
C PHE A 36 -4.51 -0.15 -1.14
N LEU A 37 -4.98 1.11 -1.23
CA LEU A 37 -4.14 2.25 -1.57
C LEU A 37 -2.99 2.44 -0.56
N SER A 38 -3.22 2.17 0.72
CA SER A 38 -2.17 2.20 1.75
C SER A 38 -1.09 1.14 1.51
N LEU A 39 -1.47 -0.07 1.08
CA LEU A 39 -0.54 -1.13 0.68
C LEU A 39 0.28 -0.72 -0.56
N LEU A 40 -0.34 -0.10 -1.56
CA LEU A 40 0.35 0.39 -2.75
C LEU A 40 1.35 1.49 -2.43
N GLU A 41 0.98 2.44 -1.56
CA GLU A 41 1.88 3.51 -1.11
C GLU A 41 3.11 2.95 -0.42
N PHE A 42 2.93 1.95 0.44
CA PHE A 42 4.02 1.33 1.21
C PHE A 42 4.90 0.39 0.37
N CYS A 43 4.36 -0.23 -0.68
CA CYS A 43 5.07 -1.23 -1.48
C CYS A 43 6.25 -0.59 -2.24
N PRO A 44 7.52 -1.02 -2.01
CA PRO A 44 8.69 -0.42 -2.67
C PRO A 44 8.74 -0.68 -4.18
N ASP A 45 8.03 -1.70 -4.68
CA ASP A 45 7.98 -2.05 -6.10
C ASP A 45 6.96 -1.23 -6.88
N VAL A 46 6.05 -0.52 -6.20
CA VAL A 46 5.10 0.38 -6.85
C VAL A 46 5.79 1.71 -7.16
N ILE A 47 5.82 2.06 -8.46
CA ILE A 47 6.32 3.36 -8.93
C ILE A 47 5.25 4.43 -8.74
N ARG A 48 4.04 4.13 -9.23
CA ARG A 48 2.88 5.04 -9.17
C ARG A 48 1.59 4.25 -9.32
N PHE A 49 0.50 4.86 -8.90
CA PHE A 49 -0.85 4.34 -9.16
C PHE A 49 -1.83 5.47 -9.47
N GLU A 50 -2.89 5.14 -10.17
CA GLU A 50 -3.97 6.07 -10.55
C GLU A 50 -5.32 5.44 -10.19
N VAL A 51 -6.14 6.19 -9.46
CA VAL A 51 -7.48 5.77 -9.07
C VAL A 51 -8.47 6.09 -10.18
N GLN A 52 -9.36 5.13 -10.50
CA GLN A 52 -10.37 5.25 -11.56
C GLN A 52 -9.76 5.73 -12.91
N PRO A 53 -8.72 5.02 -13.42
CA PRO A 53 -7.85 5.55 -14.49
C PRO A 53 -8.52 5.58 -15.86
N VAL A 54 -9.44 4.64 -16.11
CA VAL A 54 -10.05 4.42 -17.42
C VAL A 54 -11.53 4.08 -17.29
N SER A 55 -12.30 4.40 -18.32
CA SER A 55 -13.68 3.94 -18.47
C SER A 55 -13.73 2.95 -19.65
N ILE A 56 -14.20 1.74 -19.38
CA ILE A 56 -14.22 0.63 -20.32
C ILE A 56 -15.65 0.40 -20.79
N GLU A 57 -15.85 0.41 -22.10
CA GLU A 57 -17.14 0.05 -22.71
C GLU A 57 -17.33 -1.46 -22.72
N TRP A 58 -18.56 -1.88 -22.42
CA TRP A 58 -18.95 -3.27 -22.57
C TRP A 58 -20.43 -3.36 -22.97
N PHE A 59 -20.84 -4.51 -23.54
CA PHE A 59 -22.19 -4.74 -23.96
C PHE A 59 -22.77 -5.91 -23.19
N ASP A 60 -24.02 -5.81 -22.77
CA ASP A 60 -24.75 -6.91 -22.17
C ASP A 60 -25.30 -7.89 -23.26
N ASP A 61 -25.95 -8.96 -22.81
CA ASP A 61 -26.50 -9.97 -23.71
C ASP A 61 -27.61 -9.42 -24.62
N SER A 62 -28.21 -8.29 -24.31
CA SER A 62 -29.18 -7.56 -25.13
C SER A 62 -28.53 -6.65 -26.17
N GLY A 63 -27.23 -6.52 -26.19
CA GLY A 63 -26.47 -5.56 -27.00
C GLY A 63 -26.49 -4.14 -26.51
N LYS A 64 -26.99 -3.87 -25.29
CA LYS A 64 -26.98 -2.56 -24.70
C LYS A 64 -25.59 -2.21 -24.20
N LYS A 65 -25.15 -0.97 -24.55
CA LYS A 65 -23.87 -0.40 -24.15
C LYS A 65 -23.87 0.04 -22.68
N HIS A 66 -22.82 -0.32 -21.97
CA HIS A 66 -22.55 0.08 -20.60
C HIS A 66 -21.12 0.58 -20.45
N MET A 67 -20.89 1.36 -19.38
CA MET A 67 -19.56 1.84 -18.99
C MET A 67 -19.14 1.22 -17.67
N TYR A 68 -17.87 0.87 -17.55
CA TYR A 68 -17.28 0.33 -16.33
C TYR A 68 -15.94 1.00 -16.05
N THR A 69 -15.74 1.45 -14.81
CA THR A 69 -14.52 2.09 -14.35
C THR A 69 -13.90 1.23 -13.26
N PRO A 70 -12.80 0.52 -13.54
CA PRO A 70 -12.02 -0.21 -12.53
C PRO A 70 -11.39 0.72 -11.51
N ASP A 71 -11.06 0.19 -10.32
CA ASP A 71 -10.70 1.01 -9.18
C ASP A 71 -9.29 1.61 -9.28
N VAL A 72 -8.25 0.84 -9.66
CA VAL A 72 -6.85 1.33 -9.59
C VAL A 72 -5.98 0.74 -10.71
N LEU A 73 -5.21 1.59 -11.39
CA LEU A 73 -4.12 1.21 -12.28
C LEU A 73 -2.78 1.38 -11.55
N VAL A 74 -1.98 0.34 -11.50
CA VAL A 74 -0.70 0.33 -10.79
C VAL A 74 0.45 0.08 -11.76
N HIS A 75 1.49 0.90 -11.66
CA HIS A 75 2.76 0.73 -12.38
C HIS A 75 3.82 0.22 -11.41
N TYR A 76 4.36 -0.94 -11.69
CA TYR A 76 5.42 -1.57 -10.92
C TYR A 76 6.78 -1.35 -11.57
N LYS A 77 7.84 -1.39 -10.76
CA LYS A 77 9.21 -1.45 -11.25
C LYS A 77 9.39 -2.67 -12.15
N PRO A 78 10.18 -2.58 -13.23
CA PRO A 78 10.60 -3.74 -13.99
C PRO A 78 11.29 -4.73 -13.05
N SER A 79 10.65 -5.86 -12.83
CA SER A 79 11.17 -6.96 -12.04
C SER A 79 11.19 -8.21 -12.93
N ARG A 80 11.41 -9.38 -12.35
CA ARG A 80 11.35 -10.65 -13.08
C ARG A 80 9.98 -10.99 -13.68
N GLN A 81 8.97 -10.14 -13.46
CA GLN A 81 7.63 -10.30 -14.03
C GLN A 81 7.53 -9.61 -15.38
N PRO A 82 6.95 -10.26 -16.40
CA PRO A 82 6.83 -9.70 -17.75
C PRO A 82 5.83 -8.55 -17.84
N VAL A 83 4.91 -8.42 -16.88
CA VAL A 83 3.86 -7.38 -16.87
C VAL A 83 4.06 -6.43 -15.70
N THR A 84 4.35 -5.18 -16.01
CA THR A 84 4.62 -4.11 -15.03
C THR A 84 3.41 -3.21 -14.75
N ILE A 85 2.33 -3.35 -15.51
CA ILE A 85 1.11 -2.53 -15.38
C ILE A 85 -0.07 -3.45 -15.08
N ILE A 86 -0.72 -3.23 -13.95
CA ILE A 86 -1.84 -4.04 -13.49
C ILE A 86 -3.03 -3.14 -13.17
N LEU A 87 -4.17 -3.45 -13.75
CA LEU A 87 -5.46 -2.85 -13.48
C LEU A 87 -6.19 -3.67 -12.42
N TYR A 88 -6.51 -3.04 -11.30
CA TYR A 88 -7.15 -3.71 -10.15
C TYR A 88 -8.61 -3.31 -10.01
N GLU A 89 -9.40 -4.28 -9.57
CA GLU A 89 -10.72 -4.09 -8.98
C GLU A 89 -10.68 -4.60 -7.55
N VAL A 90 -11.18 -3.79 -6.62
CA VAL A 90 -11.21 -4.06 -5.18
C VAL A 90 -12.65 -4.33 -4.76
N LYS A 91 -12.94 -5.53 -4.29
CA LYS A 91 -14.31 -5.92 -3.90
C LYS A 91 -14.29 -6.90 -2.73
N TYR A 92 -15.28 -6.76 -1.85
CA TYR A 92 -15.53 -7.79 -0.85
C TYR A 92 -15.98 -9.10 -1.49
N ARG A 93 -15.54 -10.23 -0.98
CA ARG A 93 -15.98 -11.55 -1.45
C ARG A 93 -17.49 -11.75 -1.34
N SER A 94 -18.11 -11.17 -0.31
CA SER A 94 -19.57 -11.14 -0.15
C SER A 94 -20.25 -10.48 -1.35
N ASP A 95 -19.73 -9.33 -1.81
CA ASP A 95 -20.28 -8.60 -2.94
C ASP A 95 -20.04 -9.32 -4.26
N LEU A 96 -18.88 -9.95 -4.42
CA LEU A 96 -18.59 -10.80 -5.58
C LEU A 96 -19.58 -11.96 -5.68
N ARG A 97 -19.85 -12.65 -4.58
CA ARG A 97 -20.82 -13.78 -4.54
C ARG A 97 -22.24 -13.31 -4.86
N LYS A 98 -22.68 -12.22 -4.22
CA LYS A 98 -24.03 -11.69 -4.38
C LYS A 98 -24.30 -11.16 -5.77
N ASN A 99 -23.33 -10.52 -6.40
CA ASN A 99 -23.51 -9.75 -7.64
C ASN A 99 -22.73 -10.36 -8.82
N TRP A 100 -22.34 -11.62 -8.75
CA TRP A 100 -21.44 -12.23 -9.73
C TRP A 100 -21.98 -12.16 -11.18
N SER A 101 -23.25 -12.43 -11.39
CA SER A 101 -23.88 -12.36 -12.72
C SER A 101 -23.76 -10.96 -13.36
N VAL A 102 -23.84 -9.90 -12.57
CA VAL A 102 -23.70 -8.50 -13.03
C VAL A 102 -22.24 -8.08 -13.18
N LEU A 103 -21.36 -8.59 -12.33
CA LEU A 103 -19.94 -8.23 -12.32
C LEU A 103 -19.10 -8.98 -13.36
N GLN A 104 -19.43 -10.25 -13.61
CA GLN A 104 -18.66 -11.10 -14.52
C GLN A 104 -18.50 -10.50 -15.94
N PRO A 105 -19.54 -9.95 -16.61
CA PRO A 105 -19.38 -9.32 -17.92
C PRO A 105 -18.43 -8.13 -17.91
N LYS A 106 -18.48 -7.30 -16.86
CA LYS A 106 -17.58 -6.15 -16.65
C LYS A 106 -16.12 -6.62 -16.55
N PHE A 107 -15.86 -7.68 -15.77
CA PHE A 107 -14.52 -8.23 -15.59
C PHE A 107 -13.99 -8.90 -16.86
N LYS A 108 -14.87 -9.52 -17.67
CA LYS A 108 -14.50 -10.02 -19.02
C LYS A 108 -14.05 -8.87 -19.91
N ALA A 109 -14.80 -7.76 -19.93
CA ALA A 109 -14.44 -6.57 -20.70
C ALA A 109 -13.11 -5.96 -20.24
N ALA A 110 -12.91 -5.83 -18.91
CA ALA A 110 -11.65 -5.33 -18.36
C ALA A 110 -10.45 -6.22 -18.73
N ARG A 111 -10.60 -7.55 -18.69
CA ARG A 111 -9.53 -8.48 -19.12
C ARG A 111 -9.21 -8.33 -20.61
N ALA A 112 -10.24 -8.19 -21.46
CA ALA A 112 -10.05 -7.96 -22.88
C ALA A 112 -9.32 -6.64 -23.16
N PHE A 113 -9.75 -5.56 -22.51
CA PHE A 113 -9.11 -4.25 -22.57
C PHE A 113 -7.64 -4.31 -22.13
N CYS A 114 -7.36 -4.93 -20.99
CA CYS A 114 -6.00 -5.07 -20.48
C CYS A 114 -5.11 -5.87 -21.44
N ARG A 115 -5.64 -6.95 -22.05
CA ARG A 115 -4.89 -7.74 -23.02
C ARG A 115 -4.49 -6.92 -24.26
N GLN A 116 -5.38 -6.06 -24.75
CA GLN A 116 -5.07 -5.16 -25.89
C GLN A 116 -3.97 -4.13 -25.53
N LYS A 117 -3.90 -3.72 -24.25
CA LYS A 117 -2.90 -2.75 -23.76
C LYS A 117 -1.59 -3.40 -23.30
N GLY A 118 -1.47 -4.72 -23.29
CA GLY A 118 -0.34 -5.42 -22.68
C GLY A 118 -0.33 -5.34 -21.14
N TRP A 119 -1.49 -5.10 -20.52
CA TRP A 119 -1.69 -5.00 -19.07
C TRP A 119 -2.27 -6.30 -18.51
N MET A 120 -2.23 -6.44 -17.19
CA MET A 120 -2.94 -7.50 -16.46
C MET A 120 -4.15 -6.92 -15.73
N PHE A 121 -5.25 -7.69 -15.64
CA PHE A 121 -6.39 -7.38 -14.77
C PHE A 121 -6.40 -8.31 -13.56
N LYS A 122 -6.51 -7.75 -12.36
CA LYS A 122 -6.60 -8.52 -11.11
C LYS A 122 -7.77 -8.06 -10.24
N LEU A 123 -8.44 -9.03 -9.61
CA LEU A 123 -9.37 -8.81 -8.50
C LEU A 123 -8.60 -8.95 -7.20
N VAL A 124 -8.86 -8.05 -6.25
CA VAL A 124 -8.30 -8.09 -4.90
C VAL A 124 -9.45 -7.97 -3.90
N THR A 125 -9.40 -8.77 -2.85
CA THR A 125 -10.47 -8.85 -1.85
C THR A 125 -9.94 -8.55 -0.45
N GLU A 126 -10.84 -8.54 0.54
CA GLU A 126 -10.46 -8.36 1.94
C GLU A 126 -9.46 -9.42 2.44
N VAL A 127 -9.42 -10.59 1.80
CA VAL A 127 -8.51 -11.66 2.22
C VAL A 127 -7.05 -11.34 1.92
N GLU A 128 -6.79 -10.74 0.77
CA GLU A 128 -5.45 -10.29 0.37
C GLU A 128 -5.06 -8.96 1.04
N ILE A 129 -6.06 -8.13 1.40
CA ILE A 129 -5.84 -6.79 1.94
C ILE A 129 -5.75 -6.80 3.46
N HIS A 130 -6.75 -7.38 4.17
CA HIS A 130 -6.86 -7.33 5.63
C HIS A 130 -5.98 -8.39 6.29
N THR A 131 -4.67 -8.20 6.22
CA THR A 131 -3.65 -9.08 6.79
C THR A 131 -2.91 -8.39 7.95
N VAL A 132 -2.06 -9.14 8.65
CA VAL A 132 -1.11 -8.57 9.63
C VAL A 132 -0.19 -7.55 8.95
N TYR A 133 0.20 -7.80 7.71
CA TYR A 133 1.01 -6.86 6.93
C TYR A 133 0.33 -5.49 6.81
N LEU A 134 -0.97 -5.41 6.54
CA LEU A 134 -1.70 -4.14 6.50
C LEU A 134 -1.66 -3.42 7.87
N GLN A 135 -1.78 -4.16 8.98
CA GLN A 135 -1.71 -3.55 10.31
C GLN A 135 -0.37 -2.88 10.54
N ASN A 136 0.72 -3.57 10.17
CA ASN A 136 2.08 -3.03 10.24
C ASN A 136 2.28 -1.85 9.28
N VAL A 137 1.74 -1.93 8.05
CA VAL A 137 1.77 -0.82 7.10
C VAL A 137 1.07 0.42 7.66
N ARG A 138 -0.11 0.29 8.25
CA ARG A 138 -0.82 1.41 8.88
C ARG A 138 -0.04 2.04 10.03
N PHE A 139 0.71 1.23 10.78
CA PHE A 139 1.60 1.71 11.84
C PHE A 139 2.82 2.45 11.26
N LEU A 140 3.43 1.93 10.21
CA LEU A 140 4.69 2.45 9.66
C LEU A 140 4.53 3.64 8.71
N LEU A 141 3.40 3.73 7.98
CA LEU A 141 3.16 4.80 6.99
C LEU A 141 3.33 6.22 7.55
N PRO A 142 2.86 6.57 8.76
CA PRO A 142 3.08 7.90 9.34
C PRO A 142 4.56 8.24 9.49
N TYR A 143 5.39 7.28 9.90
CA TYR A 143 6.84 7.49 10.03
C TYR A 143 7.50 7.70 8.67
N MET A 144 7.10 6.95 7.65
CA MET A 144 7.61 7.11 6.29
C MET A 144 7.30 8.50 5.71
N ARG A 145 6.12 9.06 6.00
CA ARG A 145 5.67 10.37 5.49
C ARG A 145 6.30 11.55 6.22
N ASN A 146 6.50 11.44 7.53
CA ASN A 146 6.93 12.53 8.39
C ASN A 146 8.45 12.65 8.51
N ALA A 147 9.22 11.77 7.90
CA ALA A 147 10.67 11.70 8.02
C ALA A 147 11.42 12.96 7.54
N VAL A 148 10.81 13.76 6.68
CA VAL A 148 11.45 14.95 6.06
C VAL A 148 11.62 16.13 7.04
N VAL A 149 11.09 16.04 8.27
CA VAL A 149 10.90 17.22 9.14
C VAL A 149 11.91 17.32 10.30
N HIS A 150 12.77 16.31 10.55
CA HIS A 150 13.63 16.33 11.74
C HIS A 150 15.11 16.45 11.41
N GLU A 151 15.68 17.61 11.82
CA GLU A 151 17.10 17.98 11.79
C GLU A 151 18.05 16.94 12.45
N TYR A 152 17.52 16.06 13.31
CA TYR A 152 18.27 15.05 14.05
C TYR A 152 18.18 13.63 13.47
N TYR A 153 17.52 13.42 12.33
CA TYR A 153 17.31 12.08 11.80
C TYR A 153 18.62 11.42 11.36
N GLU A 154 19.47 12.15 10.64
CA GLU A 154 20.71 11.58 10.09
C GLU A 154 21.68 11.05 11.16
N PRO A 155 22.01 11.79 12.24
CA PRO A 155 22.86 11.25 13.31
C PRO A 155 22.26 10.01 13.98
N TYR A 156 20.94 9.98 14.21
CA TYR A 156 20.28 8.83 14.82
C TYR A 156 20.24 7.62 13.89
N MET A 157 20.08 7.82 12.58
CA MET A 157 20.15 6.75 11.59
C MET A 157 21.52 6.08 11.61
N ILE A 158 22.61 6.87 11.65
CA ILE A 158 23.97 6.36 11.72
C ILE A 158 24.19 5.55 13.01
N LEU A 159 23.75 6.07 14.15
CA LEU A 159 23.88 5.38 15.45
C LEU A 159 23.14 4.04 15.46
N LEU A 160 21.89 4.00 14.94
CA LEU A 160 21.08 2.79 14.84
C LEU A 160 21.73 1.75 13.90
N ASP A 161 22.22 2.18 12.73
CA ASP A 161 22.88 1.28 11.78
C ASP A 161 24.18 0.67 12.36
N GLN A 162 25.01 1.51 12.97
CA GLN A 162 26.26 1.07 13.60
C GLN A 162 25.97 0.07 14.72
N LYS A 163 25.01 0.38 15.60
CA LYS A 163 24.68 -0.50 16.72
C LYS A 163 24.06 -1.81 16.26
N LEU A 164 23.17 -1.77 15.26
CA LEU A 164 22.58 -2.97 14.68
C LEU A 164 23.62 -3.83 13.93
N LYS A 165 24.65 -3.21 13.34
CA LYS A 165 25.79 -3.91 12.75
C LYS A 165 26.59 -4.69 13.79
N GLU A 166 26.80 -4.11 14.98
CA GLU A 166 27.48 -4.77 16.12
C GLU A 166 26.66 -5.95 16.65
N LEU A 167 25.37 -5.74 16.88
CA LEU A 167 24.46 -6.71 17.46
C LEU A 167 24.02 -7.81 16.47
N LYS A 168 24.15 -7.57 15.15
CA LYS A 168 23.65 -8.40 14.03
C LYS A 168 22.13 -8.44 13.95
N THR A 169 21.48 -8.80 15.05
CA THR A 169 20.02 -8.76 15.24
C THR A 169 19.71 -8.18 16.62
N ALA A 170 18.60 -7.47 16.75
CA ALA A 170 18.13 -6.94 18.02
C ALA A 170 16.63 -6.72 17.95
N THR A 171 15.96 -6.66 19.08
CA THR A 171 14.61 -6.10 19.16
C THR A 171 14.65 -4.56 19.15
N PRO A 172 13.55 -3.87 18.79
CA PRO A 172 13.46 -2.42 18.94
C PRO A 172 13.88 -1.93 20.33
N ARG A 173 13.42 -2.62 21.39
CA ARG A 173 13.76 -2.33 22.78
C ARG A 173 15.27 -2.41 23.04
N GLU A 174 15.88 -3.53 22.66
CA GLU A 174 17.32 -3.74 22.83
C GLU A 174 18.14 -2.74 22.02
N LEU A 175 17.73 -2.45 20.79
CA LEU A 175 18.46 -1.55 19.90
C LEU A 175 18.49 -0.11 20.45
N VAL A 176 17.33 0.42 20.88
CA VAL A 176 17.29 1.79 21.42
C VAL A 176 18.01 1.88 22.77
N ALA A 177 17.93 0.85 23.63
CA ALA A 177 18.66 0.77 24.90
C ALA A 177 20.17 0.64 24.70
N ALA A 178 20.62 -0.02 23.63
CA ALA A 178 22.03 -0.10 23.28
C ALA A 178 22.62 1.22 22.76
N VAL A 179 21.77 2.12 22.21
CA VAL A 179 22.20 3.46 21.77
C VAL A 179 22.15 4.47 22.91
N PHE A 180 21.08 4.48 23.71
CA PHE A 180 20.90 5.42 24.83
C PHE A 180 20.43 4.70 26.08
N GLN A 181 21.03 5.05 27.22
CA GLN A 181 20.65 4.47 28.52
C GLN A 181 19.43 5.16 29.14
N ASP A 182 19.20 6.42 28.84
CA ASP A 182 18.10 7.20 29.39
C ASP A 182 16.83 7.09 28.52
N GLU A 183 15.69 6.96 29.15
CA GLU A 183 14.39 6.75 28.49
C GLU A 183 13.97 7.91 27.59
N TRP A 184 14.39 9.15 27.91
CA TRP A 184 14.03 10.33 27.13
C TRP A 184 14.67 10.30 25.73
N ASN A 185 15.97 9.97 25.65
CA ASN A 185 16.66 9.83 24.38
C ASN A 185 16.24 8.56 23.62
N GLN A 186 15.90 7.47 24.35
CA GLN A 186 15.27 6.29 23.71
C GLN A 186 13.94 6.65 23.04
N ALA A 187 13.09 7.44 23.68
CA ALA A 187 11.83 7.90 23.10
C ALA A 187 12.04 8.78 21.85
N LYS A 188 13.06 9.61 21.82
CA LYS A 188 13.41 10.47 20.65
C LYS A 188 13.90 9.67 19.45
N ILE A 189 14.65 8.58 19.65
CA ILE A 189 15.21 7.79 18.56
C ILE A 189 14.19 6.77 17.98
N LEU A 190 13.15 6.40 18.72
CA LEU A 190 12.13 5.45 18.27
C LEU A 190 11.46 5.83 16.94
N PRO A 191 11.03 7.07 16.69
CA PRO A 191 10.48 7.46 15.40
C PRO A 191 11.44 7.25 14.24
N VAL A 192 12.75 7.46 14.47
CA VAL A 192 13.80 7.22 13.46
C VAL A 192 13.97 5.73 13.19
N LEU A 193 13.92 4.90 14.22
CA LEU A 193 13.94 3.45 14.08
C LEU A 193 12.77 2.96 13.23
N TRP A 194 11.55 3.41 13.52
CA TRP A 194 10.36 3.03 12.74
C TRP A 194 10.39 3.57 11.32
N TYR A 195 10.98 4.74 11.11
CA TYR A 195 11.26 5.25 9.77
C TYR A 195 12.19 4.31 8.99
N LEU A 196 13.32 3.89 9.57
CA LEU A 196 14.26 2.98 8.92
C LEU A 196 13.63 1.62 8.59
N VAL A 197 12.74 1.13 9.45
CA VAL A 197 11.93 -0.06 9.16
C VAL A 197 10.95 0.20 8.01
N ALA A 198 10.28 1.36 8.01
CA ALA A 198 9.28 1.72 7.00
C ALA A 198 9.88 1.88 5.60
N VAL A 199 11.07 2.48 5.47
CA VAL A 199 11.77 2.62 4.19
C VAL A 199 12.57 1.38 3.79
N GLY A 200 12.65 0.40 4.69
CA GLY A 200 13.29 -0.89 4.43
C GLY A 200 14.81 -0.90 4.57
N GLU A 201 15.41 0.10 5.22
CA GLU A 201 16.83 0.11 5.60
C GLU A 201 17.11 -0.90 6.71
N ILE A 202 16.20 -0.99 7.70
CA ILE A 202 16.19 -2.03 8.72
C ILE A 202 15.14 -3.06 8.35
N GLY A 203 15.53 -4.35 8.37
CA GLY A 203 14.66 -5.48 8.11
C GLY A 203 13.82 -5.85 9.33
N ALA A 204 12.56 -6.21 9.09
CA ALA A 204 11.63 -6.83 10.01
C ALA A 204 10.70 -7.77 9.24
N ASP A 205 10.20 -8.82 9.88
CA ASP A 205 9.14 -9.64 9.26
C ASP A 205 7.78 -8.97 9.48
N LEU A 206 7.32 -8.29 8.43
CA LEU A 206 6.05 -7.58 8.46
C LEU A 206 4.82 -8.51 8.28
N ASN A 207 5.00 -9.81 8.08
CA ASN A 207 3.90 -10.78 8.12
C ASN A 207 3.55 -11.22 9.55
N LEU A 208 4.40 -10.89 10.52
CA LEU A 208 4.15 -11.03 11.96
C LEU A 208 3.82 -9.68 12.58
N PRO A 209 3.05 -9.64 13.70
CA PRO A 209 2.77 -8.39 14.40
C PRO A 209 4.05 -7.65 14.79
N LEU A 210 4.19 -6.41 14.35
CA LEU A 210 5.36 -5.58 14.68
C LEU A 210 5.19 -4.96 16.07
N THR A 211 6.13 -5.24 16.95
CA THR A 211 6.13 -4.83 18.36
C THR A 211 7.54 -4.41 18.80
N MET A 212 7.66 -3.93 20.04
CA MET A 212 8.97 -3.63 20.67
C MET A 212 9.83 -4.90 20.89
N ASN A 213 9.28 -6.10 20.67
CA ASN A 213 9.98 -7.39 20.81
C ASN A 213 10.19 -8.10 19.47
N SER A 214 9.85 -7.47 18.34
CA SER A 214 10.07 -8.03 17.01
C SER A 214 11.56 -8.06 16.67
N THR A 215 12.01 -9.10 15.98
CA THR A 215 13.42 -9.20 15.55
C THR A 215 13.67 -8.25 14.38
N LEU A 216 14.69 -7.42 14.52
CA LEU A 216 15.21 -6.51 13.51
C LEU A 216 16.56 -6.99 13.02
N TRP A 217 16.89 -6.74 11.76
CA TRP A 217 18.20 -7.03 11.18
C TRP A 217 18.58 -5.97 10.14
N ARG A 218 19.89 -5.85 9.90
CA ARG A 218 20.41 -4.97 8.85
C ARG A 218 20.11 -5.57 7.47
N LYS A 219 19.50 -4.80 6.59
CA LYS A 219 19.47 -5.17 5.16
C LYS A 219 20.81 -4.80 4.51
N ARG A 220 21.34 -5.73 3.74
CA ARG A 220 22.57 -5.53 2.94
C ARG A 220 22.25 -4.78 1.66
#